data_d35f52218866770d6749aef77dc001c8
#
_entry.id   d35f52218866770d6749aef77dc001c8
#
_cell.length_a   1.000
_cell.length_b   1.000
_cell.length_c   1.000
_cell.angle_alpha   90.00
_cell.angle_beta   90.00
_cell.angle_gamma   90.00
#
_symmetry.space_group_name_H-M   'P 1'
#
loop_
_entity.id
_entity.type
_entity.pdbx_description
1 polymer ?
#
loop_
_entity_poly.entity_id
_entity_poly.type
_entity_poly.pdbx_seq_one_letter_code
_entity_poly.pdbx_strand_id
1 'polypeptide(L)'
;MEVLVDLAGGRVWLEGWQDFGALAVSARAERPGEVRERDHQRLAETLEESGAGWIDPDGDARIPPDSLRALAARAAEDEADRLGDGWDEEFADMLDLAGSSGWIDDGGAVRAHVEWRDA
;
A
#
# COMPACT_ATOMS: atom_id res chain seq x y z
N MET A 1 5.48 -0.92 7.07
CA MET A 1 4.73 -1.50 5.93
C MET A 1 4.77 -0.53 4.76
N GLU A 2 5.17 -1.02 3.62
CA GLU A 2 5.30 -0.16 2.44
C GLU A 2 4.78 -0.89 1.21
N VAL A 3 3.83 -0.28 0.53
CA VAL A 3 3.34 -0.79 -0.75
C VAL A 3 4.18 -0.17 -1.86
N LEU A 4 4.87 -1.01 -2.61
CA LEU A 4 5.72 -0.55 -3.70
C LEU A 4 5.01 -0.73 -5.02
N VAL A 5 5.08 0.30 -5.86
CA VAL A 5 4.48 0.29 -7.19
C VAL A 5 5.55 0.65 -8.21
N ASP A 6 5.84 -0.28 -9.10
CA ASP A 6 6.77 -0.06 -10.20
C ASP A 6 5.96 0.14 -11.48
N LEU A 7 5.86 1.37 -11.93
CA LEU A 7 5.04 1.72 -13.09
C LEU A 7 5.59 1.17 -14.40
N ALA A 8 6.91 1.08 -14.50
CA ALA A 8 7.52 0.53 -15.71
C ALA A 8 7.16 -0.94 -15.92
N GLY A 9 7.13 -1.71 -14.83
CA GLY A 9 6.78 -3.12 -14.89
C GLY A 9 5.32 -3.44 -14.59
N GLY A 10 4.56 -2.46 -14.13
CA GLY A 10 3.17 -2.67 -13.72
C GLY A 10 3.04 -3.58 -12.50
N ARG A 11 4.00 -3.55 -11.59
CA ARG A 11 4.05 -4.43 -10.43
C ARG A 11 3.68 -3.70 -9.15
N VAL A 12 2.96 -4.41 -8.28
CA VAL A 12 2.61 -3.94 -6.93
C VAL A 12 2.97 -5.05 -5.94
N TRP A 13 3.70 -4.68 -4.88
CA TRP A 13 4.05 -5.64 -3.83
C TRP A 13 4.21 -4.91 -2.49
N LEU A 14 4.27 -5.67 -1.41
CA LEU A 14 4.42 -5.14 -0.07
C LEU A 14 5.78 -5.53 0.51
N GLU A 15 6.46 -4.58 1.12
CA GLU A 15 7.67 -4.82 1.89
C GLU A 15 7.45 -4.38 3.33
N GLY A 16 8.22 -4.96 4.25
CA GLY A 16 8.12 -4.62 5.66
C GLY A 16 6.78 -4.99 6.27
N TRP A 17 6.19 -6.10 5.86
CA TRP A 17 4.90 -6.55 6.36
C TRP A 17 4.88 -6.81 7.87
N GLN A 18 6.05 -6.90 8.49
CA GLN A 18 6.23 -7.06 9.93
C GLN A 18 6.26 -5.72 10.67
N ASP A 19 6.37 -4.62 9.95
CA ASP A 19 6.46 -3.27 10.54
C ASP A 19 5.09 -2.59 10.50
N PHE A 20 4.47 -2.48 11.66
CA PHE A 20 3.15 -1.88 11.81
C PHE A 20 3.20 -0.40 12.21
N GLY A 21 4.39 0.20 12.25
CA GLY A 21 4.57 1.57 12.70
C GLY A 21 4.07 2.64 11.74
N ALA A 22 4.10 2.35 10.45
CA ALA A 22 3.66 3.29 9.42
C ALA A 22 3.30 2.55 8.13
N LEU A 23 2.36 3.11 7.39
CA LEU A 23 2.01 2.60 6.07
C LEU A 23 2.23 3.70 5.05
N ALA A 24 2.96 3.39 4.00
CA ALA A 24 3.21 4.31 2.91
C ALA A 24 3.11 3.58 1.57
N VAL A 25 2.86 4.34 0.52
CA VAL A 25 2.94 3.85 -0.86
C VAL A 25 4.14 4.51 -1.51
N SER A 26 5.07 3.71 -2.01
CA SER A 26 6.24 4.21 -2.72
C SER A 26 6.09 3.88 -4.20
N ALA A 27 6.03 4.88 -5.03
CA ALA A 27 5.86 4.73 -6.47
C ALA A 27 7.15 5.07 -7.21
N ARG A 28 7.46 4.27 -8.21
CA ARG A 28 8.59 4.52 -9.09
C ARG A 28 8.06 4.86 -10.48
N ALA A 29 8.40 6.04 -10.97
CA ALA A 29 7.98 6.51 -12.28
C ALA A 29 8.54 5.63 -13.40
N GLU A 30 7.90 5.66 -14.57
CA GLU A 30 8.35 4.90 -15.73
C GLU A 30 9.76 5.32 -16.17
N ARG A 31 10.10 6.58 -16.00
CA ARG A 31 11.43 7.11 -16.33
C ARG A 31 12.13 7.64 -15.10
N PRO A 32 13.35 7.19 -14.82
CA PRO A 32 14.11 7.72 -13.69
C PRO A 32 14.31 9.25 -13.82
N GLY A 33 14.20 9.93 -12.69
CA GLY A 33 14.44 11.37 -12.62
C GLY A 33 13.26 12.25 -13.00
N GLU A 34 12.13 11.67 -13.43
CA GLU A 34 11.04 12.48 -13.96
C GLU A 34 9.67 11.89 -13.62
N VAL A 35 8.93 12.58 -12.75
CA VAL A 35 7.54 12.24 -12.45
C VAL A 35 6.63 13.13 -13.29
N ARG A 36 5.84 12.53 -14.15
CA ARG A 36 4.93 13.24 -15.05
C ARG A 36 3.49 13.10 -14.58
N GLU A 37 2.61 13.95 -15.12
CA GLU A 37 1.19 13.84 -14.84
C GLU A 37 0.63 12.47 -15.19
N ARG A 38 1.06 11.89 -16.29
CA ARG A 38 0.62 10.55 -16.68
C ARG A 38 1.09 9.47 -15.69
N ASP A 39 2.19 9.71 -14.97
CA ASP A 39 2.64 8.77 -13.93
C ASP A 39 1.66 8.74 -12.77
N HIS A 40 1.08 9.86 -12.40
CA HIS A 40 0.03 9.92 -11.37
C HIS A 40 -1.21 9.13 -11.80
N GLN A 41 -1.62 9.28 -13.05
CA GLN A 41 -2.74 8.54 -13.61
C GLN A 41 -2.42 7.04 -13.67
N ARG A 42 -1.22 6.70 -14.09
CA ARG A 42 -0.76 5.33 -14.19
C ARG A 42 -0.71 4.66 -12.81
N LEU A 43 -0.30 5.41 -11.79
CA LEU A 43 -0.30 4.92 -10.41
C LEU A 43 -1.72 4.54 -9.98
N ALA A 44 -2.68 5.43 -10.19
CA ALA A 44 -4.07 5.16 -9.85
C ALA A 44 -4.60 3.91 -10.59
N GLU A 45 -4.34 3.82 -11.88
CA GLU A 45 -4.77 2.68 -12.69
C GLU A 45 -4.12 1.37 -12.20
N THR A 46 -2.83 1.41 -11.91
CA THR A 46 -2.09 0.22 -11.47
C THR A 46 -2.61 -0.27 -10.13
N LEU A 47 -2.90 0.64 -9.20
CA LEU A 47 -3.47 0.27 -7.91
C LEU A 47 -4.86 -0.36 -8.07
N GLU A 48 -5.69 0.22 -8.92
CA GLU A 48 -7.04 -0.30 -9.17
C GLU A 48 -7.01 -1.66 -9.88
N GLU A 49 -6.19 -1.79 -10.90
CA GLU A 49 -6.05 -3.04 -11.67
C GLU A 49 -5.51 -4.19 -10.83
N SER A 50 -4.60 -3.89 -9.91
CA SER A 50 -4.01 -4.92 -9.03
C SER A 50 -4.93 -5.28 -7.85
N GLY A 51 -5.98 -4.49 -7.64
CA GLY A 51 -6.87 -4.68 -6.49
C GLY A 51 -6.28 -4.17 -5.19
N ALA A 52 -5.18 -3.40 -5.25
CA ALA A 52 -4.53 -2.89 -4.06
C ALA A 52 -5.26 -1.69 -3.43
N GLY A 53 -5.96 -0.90 -4.25
CA GLY A 53 -6.66 0.28 -3.75
C GLY A 53 -6.90 1.30 -4.83
N TRP A 54 -6.94 2.58 -4.43
CA TRP A 54 -7.17 3.69 -5.35
C TRP A 54 -6.48 4.96 -4.82
N ILE A 55 -6.45 6.00 -5.63
CA ILE A 55 -5.95 7.32 -5.23
C ILE A 55 -7.16 8.23 -5.01
N ASP A 56 -7.19 8.91 -3.87
CA ASP A 56 -8.28 9.83 -3.55
C ASP A 56 -8.04 11.22 -4.18
N PRO A 57 -9.04 12.11 -4.10
CA PRO A 57 -8.90 13.47 -4.68
C PRO A 57 -7.77 14.30 -4.08
N ASP A 58 -7.32 13.96 -2.86
CA ASP A 58 -6.22 14.66 -2.20
C ASP A 58 -4.85 14.14 -2.64
N GLY A 59 -4.81 13.07 -3.43
CA GLY A 59 -3.57 12.48 -3.93
C GLY A 59 -2.99 11.40 -3.02
N ASP A 60 -3.69 11.02 -1.96
CA ASP A 60 -3.29 9.92 -1.08
C ASP A 60 -3.86 8.61 -1.57
N ALA A 61 -3.17 7.52 -1.26
CA ALA A 61 -3.67 6.19 -1.55
C ALA A 61 -4.67 5.74 -0.50
N ARG A 62 -5.68 5.02 -0.94
CA ARG A 62 -6.66 4.37 -0.08
C ARG A 62 -6.55 2.87 -0.30
N ILE A 63 -6.24 2.13 0.75
CA ILE A 63 -5.97 0.71 0.65
C ILE A 63 -6.88 -0.05 1.60
N PRO A 64 -7.81 -0.87 1.07
CA PRO A 64 -8.66 -1.69 1.93
C PRO A 64 -7.82 -2.68 2.75
N PRO A 65 -8.19 -2.95 4.00
CA PRO A 65 -7.46 -3.92 4.83
C PRO A 65 -7.30 -5.30 4.18
N ASP A 66 -8.31 -5.79 3.49
CA ASP A 66 -8.25 -7.09 2.81
C ASP A 66 -7.18 -7.09 1.71
N SER A 67 -6.99 -5.96 1.04
CA SER A 67 -5.95 -5.81 0.03
C SER A 67 -4.57 -5.86 0.66
N LEU A 68 -4.39 -5.22 1.82
CA LEU A 68 -3.13 -5.27 2.58
C LEU A 68 -2.83 -6.70 3.02
N ARG A 69 -3.83 -7.42 3.51
CA ARG A 69 -3.66 -8.82 3.90
C ARG A 69 -3.23 -9.69 2.73
N ALA A 70 -3.83 -9.48 1.56
CA ALA A 70 -3.47 -10.23 0.37
C ALA A 70 -2.04 -9.94 -0.08
N LEU A 71 -1.63 -8.67 -0.02
CA LEU A 71 -0.26 -8.28 -0.34
C LEU A 71 0.74 -8.85 0.66
N ALA A 72 0.40 -8.84 1.95
CA ALA A 72 1.24 -9.43 2.99
C ALA A 72 1.39 -10.94 2.81
N ALA A 73 0.31 -11.62 2.46
CA ALA A 73 0.35 -13.07 2.21
C ALA A 73 1.29 -13.40 1.05
N ARG A 74 1.28 -12.59 -0.01
CA ARG A 74 2.20 -12.78 -1.13
C ARG A 74 3.65 -12.50 -0.74
N ALA A 75 3.87 -11.44 0.04
CA ALA A 75 5.20 -11.07 0.48
C ALA A 75 5.81 -12.14 1.39
N ALA A 76 4.97 -12.80 2.18
CA ALA A 76 5.38 -13.84 3.11
C ALA A 76 5.27 -15.25 2.53
N GLU A 77 5.09 -15.39 1.22
CA GLU A 77 4.86 -16.67 0.56
C GLU A 77 5.94 -17.72 0.91
N ASP A 78 7.19 -17.30 0.96
CA ASP A 78 8.30 -18.16 1.34
C ASP A 78 8.45 -18.31 2.85
N GLU A 79 7.67 -17.56 3.63
CA GLU A 79 7.71 -17.53 5.08
C GLU A 79 6.29 -17.62 5.65
N ALA A 80 5.46 -18.43 5.01
CA ALA A 80 4.02 -18.53 5.32
C ALA A 80 3.71 -18.78 6.79
N ASP A 81 4.61 -19.45 7.51
CA ASP A 81 4.44 -19.73 8.93
C ASP A 81 4.52 -18.47 9.79
N ARG A 82 5.02 -17.37 9.23
CA ARG A 82 5.15 -16.11 9.97
C ARG A 82 3.88 -15.27 9.94
N LEU A 83 3.00 -15.53 8.98
CA LEU A 83 1.67 -14.92 8.96
C LEU A 83 0.74 -15.84 9.73
N GLY A 84 0.61 -15.59 11.02
CA GLY A 84 -0.26 -16.36 11.87
C GLY A 84 -1.17 -15.45 12.67
N ASP A 85 -1.75 -15.99 13.72
CA ASP A 85 -2.67 -15.26 14.58
C ASP A 85 -2.03 -14.02 15.18
N GLY A 86 -0.73 -14.10 15.51
CA GLY A 86 0.00 -12.97 16.07
C GLY A 86 0.09 -11.79 15.08
N TRP A 87 0.32 -12.07 13.81
CA TRP A 87 0.33 -11.03 12.79
C TRP A 87 -1.04 -10.38 12.63
N ASP A 88 -2.10 -11.19 12.60
CA ASP A 88 -3.46 -10.69 12.48
C ASP A 88 -3.85 -9.81 13.65
N GLU A 89 -3.43 -10.16 14.86
CA GLU A 89 -3.69 -9.34 16.05
C GLU A 89 -2.98 -8.00 15.97
N GLU A 90 -1.71 -8.00 15.59
CA GLU A 90 -0.95 -6.76 15.43
C GLU A 90 -1.50 -5.90 14.30
N PHE A 91 -1.94 -6.53 13.23
CA PHE A 91 -2.56 -5.82 12.11
C PHE A 91 -3.88 -5.16 12.55
N ALA A 92 -4.70 -5.87 13.32
CA ALA A 92 -5.94 -5.32 13.86
C ALA A 92 -5.66 -4.14 14.79
N ASP A 93 -4.64 -4.24 15.63
CA ASP A 93 -4.22 -3.14 16.51
C ASP A 93 -3.79 -1.92 15.71
N MET A 94 -3.05 -2.15 14.63
CA MET A 94 -2.64 -1.08 13.72
C MET A 94 -3.87 -0.38 13.12
N LEU A 95 -4.86 -1.15 12.68
CA LEU A 95 -6.09 -0.59 12.12
C LEU A 95 -6.88 0.21 13.14
N ASP A 96 -6.95 -0.25 14.39
CA ASP A 96 -7.62 0.47 15.46
C ASP A 96 -6.93 1.81 15.74
N LEU A 97 -5.61 1.81 15.77
CA LEU A 97 -4.84 3.02 15.97
C LEU A 97 -5.01 3.99 14.80
N ALA A 98 -4.99 3.48 13.58
CA ALA A 98 -5.20 4.28 12.38
C ALA A 98 -6.61 4.90 12.38
N GLY A 99 -7.61 4.13 12.78
CA GLY A 99 -8.99 4.63 12.90
C GLY A 99 -9.10 5.75 13.92
N SER A 100 -8.45 5.60 15.07
CA SER A 100 -8.43 6.64 16.12
C SER A 100 -7.72 7.91 15.66
N SER A 101 -6.79 7.81 14.74
CA SER A 101 -6.03 8.94 14.20
C SER A 101 -6.67 9.57 12.96
N GLY A 102 -7.81 9.04 12.50
CA GLY A 102 -8.49 9.55 11.32
C GLY A 102 -7.91 9.08 9.99
N TRP A 103 -7.15 8.01 10.00
CA TRP A 103 -6.49 7.46 8.81
C TRP A 103 -7.33 6.44 8.06
N ILE A 104 -8.52 6.12 8.57
CA ILE A 104 -9.44 5.17 7.94
C ILE A 104 -10.69 5.92 7.52
N ASP A 105 -11.12 5.75 6.27
CA ASP A 105 -12.31 6.40 5.75
C ASP A 105 -13.60 5.64 6.15
N ASP A 106 -14.74 6.19 5.76
CA ASP A 106 -16.05 5.61 6.08
C ASP A 106 -16.24 4.21 5.48
N GLY A 107 -15.53 3.90 4.42
CA GLY A 107 -15.56 2.58 3.79
C GLY A 107 -14.57 1.59 4.39
N GLY A 108 -13.78 2.02 5.38
CA GLY A 108 -12.81 1.17 6.04
C GLY A 108 -11.43 1.11 5.36
N ALA A 109 -11.22 1.85 4.29
CA ALA A 109 -9.92 1.88 3.60
C ALA A 109 -8.90 2.73 4.36
N VAL A 110 -7.67 2.24 4.44
CA VAL A 110 -6.59 2.92 5.13
C VAL A 110 -5.96 3.96 4.21
N ARG A 111 -5.79 5.17 4.72
CA ARG A 111 -5.12 6.25 4.02
C ARG A 111 -3.61 6.05 4.12
N ALA A 112 -2.92 6.13 3.00
CA ALA A 112 -1.47 6.03 2.94
C ALA A 112 -0.90 7.16 2.10
N HIS A 113 0.16 7.78 2.62
CA HIS A 113 0.86 8.82 1.89
C HIS A 113 1.61 8.23 0.70
N VAL A 114 1.58 8.91 -0.43
CA VAL A 114 2.30 8.48 -1.64
C VAL A 114 3.62 9.21 -1.73
N GLU A 115 4.70 8.45 -1.83
CA GLU A 115 6.03 8.98 -2.04
C GLU A 115 6.55 8.53 -3.40
N TRP A 116 7.11 9.45 -4.15
CA TRP A 116 7.76 9.13 -5.42
C TRP A 116 9.23 8.89 -5.18
N ARG A 117 9.65 7.66 -5.39
CA ARG A 117 11.04 7.28 -5.21
C ARG A 117 11.80 7.37 -6.51
N ASP A 118 12.94 7.94 -6.42
CA ASP A 118 13.97 7.95 -7.41
C ASP A 118 13.57 8.06 -8.81
N ALA A 119 12.98 8.95 -8.67
CA ALA A 119 13.05 9.40 -9.92
C ALA A 119 14.48 9.63 -10.25
#